data_46f360b377109dcf7fdc140aa4c3fc0e
#
_entry.id   46f360b377109dcf7fdc140aa4c3fc0e
#
_cell.length_a   1.000
_cell.length_b   1.000
_cell.length_c   1.000
_cell.angle_alpha   90.00
_cell.angle_beta   90.00
_cell.angle_gamma   90.00
#
_symmetry.space_group_name_H-M   'P 1'
#
loop_
_entity.id
_entity.type
_entity.pdbx_description
1 polymer ?
#
loop_
_entity_poly.entity_id
_entity_poly.type
_entity_poly.pdbx_seq_one_letter_code
_entity_poly.pdbx_strand_id
1 'polypeptide(L)'
;DFIGINLRIQNNVIDAAYKNGVKKFAFLGSSCVYPKIADRKIRESDLLTAPLEPTNEAYAIAKIAGIKMCEFYKKQYGFEAIALMPPNLHGPNDNFDPETSHVMQGIMRRMYDAQNAGDKTFTVWGSGTPLREFMYIDDMADAAIYLMNKNTDDETLFNVGTGEEISILDLAKTIQKVVGFTGELVTDPTKPDGTPRKTMDVTKLFSMGWKPNNTFEEGLKKTWNWYLENKEKFESKKKS
;
A
#
# COMPACT_ATOMS: atom_id res chain seq x y z
N ASP A 1 -17.95 7.74 9.99
CA ASP A 1 -18.56 6.65 9.20
C ASP A 1 -17.60 5.67 8.53
N PHE A 2 -16.31 5.91 8.61
CA PHE A 2 -15.32 5.10 7.91
C PHE A 2 -15.41 3.61 8.29
N ILE A 3 -15.41 3.32 9.59
CA ILE A 3 -15.53 1.94 10.09
C ILE A 3 -16.85 1.28 9.69
N GLY A 4 -17.97 1.97 9.87
CA GLY A 4 -19.31 1.42 9.60
C GLY A 4 -19.54 1.09 8.13
N ILE A 5 -19.02 1.92 7.21
CA ILE A 5 -19.14 1.68 5.76
C ILE A 5 -18.29 0.47 5.36
N ASN A 6 -17.01 0.41 5.78
CA ASN A 6 -16.14 -0.69 5.46
C ASN A 6 -16.66 -2.03 6.01
N LEU A 7 -17.15 -2.08 7.26
CA LEU A 7 -17.74 -3.29 7.84
C LEU A 7 -18.96 -3.77 7.04
N ARG A 8 -19.87 -2.86 6.66
CA ARG A 8 -21.06 -3.23 5.86
C ARG A 8 -20.69 -3.80 4.49
N ILE A 9 -19.77 -3.13 3.78
CA ILE A 9 -19.33 -3.58 2.45
C ILE A 9 -18.74 -4.99 2.54
N GLN A 10 -17.73 -5.18 3.39
CA GLN A 10 -17.02 -6.45 3.46
C GLN A 10 -17.88 -7.60 3.98
N ASN A 11 -18.72 -7.36 4.99
CA ASN A 11 -19.64 -8.39 5.52
C ASN A 11 -20.62 -8.84 4.43
N ASN A 12 -21.23 -7.90 3.71
CA ASN A 12 -22.17 -8.21 2.65
C ASN A 12 -21.49 -8.97 1.49
N VAL A 13 -20.29 -8.53 1.07
CA VAL A 13 -19.60 -9.18 -0.06
C VAL A 13 -19.11 -10.57 0.30
N ILE A 14 -18.49 -10.78 1.47
CA ILE A 14 -17.99 -12.08 1.90
C ILE A 14 -19.16 -13.08 2.09
N ASP A 15 -20.21 -12.65 2.79
CA ASP A 15 -21.39 -13.49 3.03
C ASP A 15 -22.11 -13.84 1.72
N ALA A 16 -22.30 -12.86 0.82
CA ALA A 16 -22.89 -13.11 -0.48
C ALA A 16 -22.03 -14.03 -1.35
N ALA A 17 -20.72 -13.88 -1.35
CA ALA A 17 -19.81 -14.76 -2.08
C ALA A 17 -19.96 -16.22 -1.60
N TYR A 18 -19.96 -16.44 -0.29
CA TYR A 18 -20.18 -17.77 0.29
C TYR A 18 -21.56 -18.34 -0.10
N LYS A 19 -22.64 -17.60 0.12
CA LYS A 19 -24.02 -18.06 -0.14
C LYS A 19 -24.30 -18.36 -1.61
N ASN A 20 -23.61 -17.69 -2.53
CA ASN A 20 -23.76 -17.91 -3.96
C ASN A 20 -22.72 -18.91 -4.54
N GLY A 21 -22.02 -19.66 -3.70
CA GLY A 21 -21.14 -20.74 -4.13
C GLY A 21 -19.89 -20.27 -4.87
N VAL A 22 -19.38 -19.06 -4.56
CA VAL A 22 -18.07 -18.62 -5.08
C VAL A 22 -17.00 -19.61 -4.61
N LYS A 23 -16.24 -20.14 -5.56
CA LYS A 23 -15.26 -21.22 -5.27
C LYS A 23 -14.06 -20.73 -4.48
N LYS A 24 -13.58 -19.52 -4.75
CA LYS A 24 -12.46 -18.91 -4.03
C LYS A 24 -12.62 -17.40 -3.97
N PHE A 25 -12.28 -16.81 -2.84
CA PHE A 25 -12.44 -15.38 -2.58
C PHE A 25 -11.14 -14.79 -2.06
N ALA A 26 -10.71 -13.65 -2.62
CA ALA A 26 -9.58 -12.88 -2.12
C ALA A 26 -10.06 -11.56 -1.50
N PHE A 27 -9.77 -11.38 -0.22
CA PHE A 27 -10.04 -10.14 0.51
C PHE A 27 -8.79 -9.24 0.49
N LEU A 28 -8.94 -8.02 0.02
CA LEU A 28 -7.85 -7.03 0.08
C LEU A 28 -7.85 -6.36 1.47
N GLY A 29 -6.91 -6.80 2.31
CA GLY A 29 -6.58 -6.17 3.57
C GLY A 29 -5.67 -4.95 3.39
N SER A 30 -4.79 -4.74 4.33
CA SER A 30 -3.78 -3.67 4.31
C SER A 30 -2.68 -3.93 5.32
N SER A 31 -1.46 -3.53 5.06
CA SER A 31 -0.38 -3.52 6.07
C SER A 31 -0.68 -2.62 7.29
N CYS A 32 -1.71 -1.78 7.22
CA CYS A 32 -2.16 -0.94 8.35
C CYS A 32 -2.82 -1.75 9.48
N VAL A 33 -3.15 -3.02 9.27
CA VAL A 33 -3.75 -3.91 10.29
C VAL A 33 -2.72 -4.39 11.32
N TYR A 34 -1.45 -4.24 11.04
CA TYR A 34 -0.39 -4.68 11.93
C TYR A 34 -0.02 -3.62 12.97
N PRO A 35 0.42 -4.05 14.16
CA PRO A 35 0.99 -3.14 15.15
C PRO A 35 2.27 -2.47 14.65
N LYS A 36 2.72 -1.43 15.35
CA LYS A 36 4.00 -0.77 15.06
C LYS A 36 5.17 -1.69 15.44
N ILE A 37 5.86 -2.22 14.43
CA ILE A 37 7.07 -3.03 14.58
C ILE A 37 8.20 -2.28 13.87
N ALA A 38 9.22 -1.86 14.64
CA ALA A 38 10.30 -1.01 14.13
C ALA A 38 11.63 -1.77 13.91
N ASP A 39 11.83 -2.85 14.64
CA ASP A 39 13.10 -3.58 14.72
C ASP A 39 13.27 -4.67 13.65
N ARG A 40 12.19 -5.11 13.06
CA ARG A 40 12.16 -6.17 12.03
C ARG A 40 11.05 -5.97 11.01
N LYS A 41 11.04 -6.81 9.96
CA LYS A 41 9.93 -6.92 9.02
C LYS A 41 8.71 -7.53 9.70
N ILE A 42 7.53 -7.10 9.28
CA ILE A 42 6.23 -7.49 9.83
C ILE A 42 5.81 -8.83 9.23
N ARG A 43 5.48 -9.80 10.09
CA ARG A 43 5.02 -11.14 9.68
C ARG A 43 3.51 -11.24 9.80
N GLU A 44 2.91 -12.20 9.11
CA GLU A 44 1.47 -12.48 9.22
C GLU A 44 1.06 -12.84 10.66
N SER A 45 1.94 -13.49 11.41
CA SER A 45 1.75 -13.84 12.83
C SER A 45 1.71 -12.63 13.77
N ASP A 46 2.08 -11.44 13.30
CA ASP A 46 2.02 -10.22 14.11
C ASP A 46 0.63 -9.59 14.19
N LEU A 47 -0.34 -10.13 13.44
CA LEU A 47 -1.71 -9.64 13.49
C LEU A 47 -2.29 -9.80 14.91
N LEU A 48 -2.78 -8.70 15.50
CA LEU A 48 -3.38 -8.63 16.84
C LEU A 48 -2.41 -8.91 18.00
N THR A 49 -1.11 -8.75 17.84
CA THR A 49 -0.13 -8.98 18.92
C THR A 49 0.14 -7.76 19.78
N ALA A 50 -0.24 -6.57 19.34
CA ALA A 50 -0.08 -5.31 20.09
C ALA A 50 -1.09 -4.25 19.61
N PRO A 51 -1.19 -3.08 20.28
CA PRO A 51 -2.08 -1.99 19.88
C PRO A 51 -1.84 -1.52 18.43
N LEU A 52 -2.92 -1.09 17.80
CA LEU A 52 -2.92 -0.53 16.45
C LEU A 52 -2.38 0.91 16.43
N GLU A 53 -2.07 1.41 15.25
CA GLU A 53 -1.76 2.81 15.03
C GLU A 53 -3.01 3.69 15.25
N PRO A 54 -3.03 4.60 16.24
CA PRO A 54 -4.23 5.36 16.60
C PRO A 54 -4.83 6.17 15.45
N THR A 55 -3.99 6.71 14.55
CA THR A 55 -4.45 7.59 13.46
C THR A 55 -5.27 6.88 12.39
N ASN A 56 -5.14 5.55 12.28
CA ASN A 56 -5.89 4.74 11.33
C ASN A 56 -6.60 3.52 11.96
N GLU A 57 -6.75 3.52 13.29
CA GLU A 57 -7.29 2.40 14.05
C GLU A 57 -8.68 1.97 13.54
N ALA A 58 -9.57 2.91 13.25
CA ALA A 58 -10.92 2.61 12.76
C ALA A 58 -10.89 1.83 11.43
N TYR A 59 -9.98 2.20 10.53
CA TYR A 59 -9.76 1.46 9.28
C TYR A 59 -9.16 0.09 9.52
N ALA A 60 -8.13 0.02 10.36
CA ALA A 60 -7.45 -1.21 10.69
C ALA A 60 -8.40 -2.24 11.33
N ILE A 61 -9.24 -1.83 12.29
CA ILE A 61 -10.26 -2.69 12.92
C ILE A 61 -11.24 -3.23 11.88
N ALA A 62 -11.73 -2.38 10.98
CA ALA A 62 -12.63 -2.84 9.93
C ALA A 62 -11.96 -3.90 9.05
N LYS A 63 -10.72 -3.68 8.60
CA LYS A 63 -9.98 -4.65 7.79
C LYS A 63 -9.66 -5.94 8.55
N ILE A 64 -9.31 -5.86 9.84
CA ILE A 64 -9.10 -7.04 10.69
C ILE A 64 -10.37 -7.89 10.78
N ALA A 65 -11.54 -7.26 10.94
CA ALA A 65 -12.81 -7.98 10.96
C ALA A 65 -13.04 -8.77 9.66
N GLY A 66 -12.75 -8.19 8.50
CA GLY A 66 -12.83 -8.88 7.20
C GLY A 66 -11.84 -10.04 7.05
N ILE A 67 -10.60 -9.85 7.52
CA ILE A 67 -9.57 -10.91 7.55
C ILE A 67 -10.08 -12.09 8.41
N LYS A 68 -10.57 -11.81 9.62
CA LYS A 68 -11.09 -12.83 10.52
C LYS A 68 -12.35 -13.50 9.97
N MET A 69 -13.20 -12.76 9.30
CA MET A 69 -14.36 -13.33 8.64
C MET A 69 -13.94 -14.35 7.56
N CYS A 70 -12.95 -14.04 6.72
CA CYS A 70 -12.40 -15.00 5.76
C CYS A 70 -11.86 -16.27 6.47
N GLU A 71 -11.05 -16.08 7.53
CA GLU A 71 -10.49 -17.19 8.30
C GLU A 71 -11.59 -18.10 8.91
N PHE A 72 -12.60 -17.52 9.56
CA PHE A 72 -13.65 -18.30 10.20
C PHE A 72 -14.63 -18.92 9.21
N TYR A 73 -14.92 -18.28 8.09
CA TYR A 73 -15.73 -18.89 7.04
C TYR A 73 -15.02 -20.11 6.42
N LYS A 74 -13.69 -20.04 6.26
CA LYS A 74 -12.90 -21.21 5.85
C LYS A 74 -12.99 -22.34 6.88
N LYS A 75 -12.75 -22.05 8.15
CA LYS A 75 -12.82 -23.05 9.23
C LYS A 75 -14.20 -23.66 9.41
N GLN A 76 -15.25 -22.85 9.34
CA GLN A 76 -16.61 -23.28 9.67
C GLN A 76 -17.33 -23.91 8.49
N TYR A 77 -17.12 -23.40 7.30
CA TYR A 77 -17.89 -23.76 6.11
C TYR A 77 -17.05 -24.35 4.97
N GLY A 78 -15.74 -24.43 5.12
CA GLY A 78 -14.85 -24.82 4.02
C GLY A 78 -14.78 -23.80 2.88
N PHE A 79 -15.21 -22.55 3.12
CA PHE A 79 -15.18 -21.50 2.10
C PHE A 79 -13.74 -21.08 1.82
N GLU A 80 -13.25 -21.32 0.60
CA GLU A 80 -11.91 -20.97 0.19
C GLU A 80 -11.73 -19.45 0.11
N ALA A 81 -11.37 -18.83 1.24
CA ALA A 81 -11.14 -17.40 1.34
C ALA A 81 -9.72 -17.11 1.83
N ILE A 82 -9.04 -16.17 1.19
CA ILE A 82 -7.71 -15.67 1.54
C ILE A 82 -7.74 -14.16 1.73
N ALA A 83 -6.87 -13.65 2.59
CA ALA A 83 -6.69 -12.22 2.80
C ALA A 83 -5.26 -11.80 2.41
N LEU A 84 -5.15 -10.77 1.59
CA LEU A 84 -3.91 -10.25 1.04
C LEU A 84 -3.57 -8.91 1.68
N MET A 85 -2.35 -8.78 2.22
CA MET A 85 -1.87 -7.59 2.91
C MET A 85 -0.87 -6.84 2.02
N PRO A 86 -1.32 -5.87 1.20
CA PRO A 86 -0.40 -5.06 0.39
C PRO A 86 0.32 -3.99 1.23
N PRO A 87 1.52 -3.55 0.77
CA PRO A 87 2.21 -2.35 1.27
C PRO A 87 1.60 -1.07 0.68
N ASN A 88 2.40 -0.02 0.51
CA ASN A 88 1.98 1.16 -0.23
C ASN A 88 1.98 0.84 -1.74
N LEU A 89 0.80 0.83 -2.32
CA LEU A 89 0.65 0.60 -3.75
C LEU A 89 0.81 1.91 -4.54
N HIS A 90 1.26 1.80 -5.78
CA HIS A 90 1.33 2.90 -6.71
C HIS A 90 1.14 2.44 -8.16
N GLY A 91 0.67 3.31 -9.03
CA GLY A 91 0.46 2.96 -10.43
C GLY A 91 -0.52 3.90 -11.15
N PRO A 92 -0.96 3.51 -12.34
CA PRO A 92 -2.02 4.19 -13.08
C PRO A 92 -3.31 4.32 -12.27
N ASN A 93 -4.03 5.43 -12.50
CA ASN A 93 -5.29 5.79 -11.84
C ASN A 93 -5.19 6.08 -10.33
N ASP A 94 -3.98 6.27 -9.81
CA ASP A 94 -3.78 6.67 -8.42
C ASP A 94 -4.16 8.13 -8.17
N ASN A 95 -4.26 8.50 -6.88
CA ASN A 95 -4.57 9.86 -6.46
C ASN A 95 -3.31 10.72 -6.36
N PHE A 96 -3.19 11.74 -7.21
CA PHE A 96 -2.10 12.73 -7.21
C PHE A 96 -2.52 14.10 -6.63
N ASP A 97 -3.61 14.17 -5.91
CA ASP A 97 -4.03 15.39 -5.24
C ASP A 97 -3.02 15.77 -4.14
N PRO A 98 -2.53 17.03 -4.09
CA PRO A 98 -1.48 17.43 -3.17
C PRO A 98 -1.83 17.29 -1.68
N GLU A 99 -3.13 17.29 -1.34
CA GLU A 99 -3.63 17.29 0.06
C GLU A 99 -4.02 15.88 0.52
N THR A 100 -4.55 15.06 -0.40
CA THR A 100 -5.19 13.79 -0.05
C THR A 100 -4.45 12.54 -0.56
N SER A 101 -3.40 12.71 -1.37
CA SER A 101 -2.62 11.59 -1.90
C SER A 101 -1.70 10.95 -0.86
N HIS A 102 -1.31 9.72 -1.13
CA HIS A 102 -0.26 9.04 -0.36
C HIS A 102 1.12 9.65 -0.62
N VAL A 103 2.09 9.32 0.25
CA VAL A 103 3.41 9.97 0.32
C VAL A 103 4.14 10.00 -1.01
N MET A 104 4.18 8.90 -1.78
CA MET A 104 4.90 8.84 -3.05
C MET A 104 4.29 9.80 -4.08
N GLN A 105 2.99 9.67 -4.33
CA GLN A 105 2.26 10.50 -5.28
C GLN A 105 2.28 11.96 -4.88
N GLY A 106 2.17 12.24 -3.58
CA GLY A 106 2.29 13.59 -3.03
C GLY A 106 3.68 14.21 -3.26
N ILE A 107 4.76 13.45 -3.09
CA ILE A 107 6.12 13.91 -3.39
C ILE A 107 6.27 14.16 -4.90
N MET A 108 5.84 13.21 -5.75
CA MET A 108 5.90 13.35 -7.21
C MET A 108 5.20 14.62 -7.69
N ARG A 109 3.96 14.84 -7.24
CA ARG A 109 3.15 15.99 -7.65
C ARG A 109 3.76 17.30 -7.16
N ARG A 110 4.10 17.41 -5.87
CA ARG A 110 4.70 18.64 -5.31
C ARG A 110 6.05 18.95 -5.95
N MET A 111 6.86 17.93 -6.25
CA MET A 111 8.15 18.12 -6.91
C MET A 111 8.00 18.59 -8.36
N TYR A 112 7.01 18.09 -9.09
CA TYR A 112 6.65 18.57 -10.42
C TYR A 112 6.15 20.01 -10.39
N ASP A 113 5.31 20.37 -9.43
CA ASP A 113 4.82 21.74 -9.26
C ASP A 113 5.98 22.70 -8.91
N ALA A 114 6.92 22.30 -8.04
CA ALA A 114 8.14 23.05 -7.70
C ALA A 114 9.05 23.25 -8.92
N GLN A 115 9.22 22.24 -9.75
CA GLN A 115 9.99 22.35 -10.99
C GLN A 115 9.37 23.37 -11.95
N ASN A 116 8.06 23.31 -12.14
CA ASN A 116 7.35 24.26 -13.02
C ASN A 116 7.35 25.69 -12.47
N ALA A 117 7.41 25.85 -11.15
CA ALA A 117 7.58 27.16 -10.49
C ALA A 117 9.01 27.71 -10.57
N GLY A 118 10.00 26.88 -10.95
CA GLY A 118 11.41 27.26 -10.98
C GLY A 118 12.07 27.27 -9.60
N ASP A 119 11.50 26.56 -8.63
CA ASP A 119 12.02 26.48 -7.27
C ASP A 119 13.42 25.84 -7.25
N LYS A 120 14.27 26.34 -6.37
CA LYS A 120 15.65 25.86 -6.22
C LYS A 120 15.79 24.78 -5.15
N THR A 121 14.77 24.61 -4.33
CA THR A 121 14.75 23.63 -3.24
C THR A 121 13.40 22.90 -3.19
N PHE A 122 13.42 21.64 -2.76
CA PHE A 122 12.23 20.85 -2.45
C PHE A 122 12.32 20.32 -1.02
N THR A 123 11.27 20.56 -0.21
CA THR A 123 11.26 20.15 1.19
C THR A 123 10.62 18.78 1.35
N VAL A 124 11.41 17.84 1.88
CA VAL A 124 10.96 16.53 2.37
C VAL A 124 10.55 16.68 3.83
N TRP A 125 9.31 16.39 4.16
CA TRP A 125 8.79 16.51 5.52
C TRP A 125 9.38 15.43 6.43
N GLY A 126 9.71 15.80 7.67
CA GLY A 126 10.33 14.95 8.67
C GLY A 126 11.85 14.82 8.47
N SER A 127 12.45 13.86 9.15
CA SER A 127 13.88 13.55 9.02
C SER A 127 14.24 12.86 7.69
N GLY A 128 13.27 12.27 7.01
CA GLY A 128 13.48 11.45 5.83
C GLY A 128 13.97 10.03 6.12
N THR A 129 14.20 9.67 7.40
CA THR A 129 14.74 8.35 7.78
C THR A 129 13.74 7.20 7.82
N PRO A 130 12.41 7.40 8.02
CA PRO A 130 11.46 6.29 8.06
C PRO A 130 11.52 5.41 6.82
N LEU A 131 11.48 4.09 7.05
CA LEU A 131 11.53 3.07 6.00
C LEU A 131 10.14 2.65 5.57
N ARG A 132 9.93 2.56 4.27
CA ARG A 132 8.65 2.15 3.66
C ARG A 132 8.90 1.14 2.56
N GLU A 133 7.88 0.37 2.29
CA GLU A 133 7.79 -0.54 1.16
C GLU A 133 6.77 0.01 0.15
N PHE A 134 7.13 -0.05 -1.13
CA PHE A 134 6.27 0.36 -2.24
C PHE A 134 6.20 -0.76 -3.26
N MET A 135 5.01 -0.96 -3.83
CA MET A 135 4.77 -2.01 -4.81
C MET A 135 3.94 -1.48 -5.97
N TYR A 136 4.35 -1.81 -7.19
CA TYR A 136 3.61 -1.44 -8.39
C TYR A 136 2.30 -2.23 -8.47
N ILE A 137 1.23 -1.55 -8.88
CA ILE A 137 -0.14 -2.11 -8.80
C ILE A 137 -0.32 -3.38 -9.64
N ASP A 138 0.33 -3.50 -10.80
CA ASP A 138 0.20 -4.69 -11.64
C ASP A 138 0.87 -5.90 -10.98
N ASP A 139 1.96 -5.71 -10.21
CA ASP A 139 2.56 -6.80 -9.43
C ASP A 139 1.63 -7.27 -8.31
N MET A 140 0.89 -6.35 -7.68
CA MET A 140 -0.14 -6.72 -6.71
C MET A 140 -1.28 -7.51 -7.36
N ALA A 141 -1.72 -7.11 -8.54
CA ALA A 141 -2.75 -7.82 -9.30
C ALA A 141 -2.27 -9.22 -9.71
N ASP A 142 -1.04 -9.32 -10.20
CA ASP A 142 -0.41 -10.60 -10.56
C ASP A 142 -0.27 -11.53 -9.34
N ALA A 143 0.18 -11.02 -8.19
CA ALA A 143 0.25 -11.79 -6.95
C ALA A 143 -1.12 -12.30 -6.50
N ALA A 144 -2.15 -11.46 -6.62
CA ALA A 144 -3.52 -11.85 -6.29
C ALA A 144 -4.01 -12.98 -7.19
N ILE A 145 -3.81 -12.87 -8.51
CA ILE A 145 -4.16 -13.91 -9.47
C ILE A 145 -3.36 -15.20 -9.20
N TYR A 146 -2.06 -15.06 -8.92
CA TYR A 146 -1.21 -16.20 -8.56
C TYR A 146 -1.75 -16.97 -7.36
N LEU A 147 -2.05 -16.27 -6.26
CA LEU A 147 -2.59 -16.88 -5.04
C LEU A 147 -3.99 -17.45 -5.22
N MET A 148 -4.82 -16.81 -6.06
CA MET A 148 -6.15 -17.33 -6.41
C MET A 148 -6.08 -18.67 -7.16
N ASN A 149 -5.01 -18.90 -7.94
CA ASN A 149 -4.80 -20.14 -8.69
C ASN A 149 -4.01 -21.22 -7.94
N LYS A 150 -3.47 -20.90 -6.74
CA LYS A 150 -2.72 -21.86 -5.92
C LYS A 150 -3.61 -22.53 -4.88
N ASN A 151 -3.28 -23.77 -4.55
CA ASN A 151 -3.74 -24.35 -3.30
C ASN A 151 -3.00 -23.65 -2.15
N THR A 152 -3.75 -23.10 -1.21
CA THR A 152 -3.20 -22.40 -0.05
C THR A 152 -3.36 -23.22 1.24
N ASP A 153 -3.83 -24.47 1.13
CA ASP A 153 -4.11 -25.37 2.26
C ASP A 153 -4.90 -24.63 3.37
N ASP A 154 -4.39 -24.63 4.59
CA ASP A 154 -5.02 -23.93 5.72
C ASP A 154 -4.62 -22.45 5.83
N GLU A 155 -3.72 -21.98 4.98
CA GLU A 155 -3.26 -20.59 5.00
C GLU A 155 -4.33 -19.64 4.47
N THR A 156 -4.64 -18.62 5.27
CA THR A 156 -5.66 -17.60 4.93
C THR A 156 -5.11 -16.17 4.86
N LEU A 157 -3.89 -15.94 5.35
CA LEU A 157 -3.30 -14.60 5.44
C LEU A 157 -1.95 -14.57 4.75
N PHE A 158 -1.78 -13.63 3.81
CA PHE A 158 -0.56 -13.46 3.02
C PHE A 158 -0.12 -12.02 3.00
N ASN A 159 1.11 -11.76 3.44
CA ASN A 159 1.80 -10.54 3.11
C ASN A 159 2.17 -10.55 1.63
N VAL A 160 1.74 -9.53 0.90
CA VAL A 160 2.02 -9.38 -0.53
C VAL A 160 2.82 -8.10 -0.73
N GLY A 161 4.06 -8.23 -1.16
CA GLY A 161 4.96 -7.11 -1.31
C GLY A 161 6.23 -7.48 -2.06
N THR A 162 7.15 -6.53 -2.14
CA THR A 162 8.47 -6.74 -2.74
C THR A 162 9.49 -7.25 -1.72
N GLY A 163 9.23 -7.02 -0.43
CA GLY A 163 10.18 -7.25 0.65
C GLY A 163 11.34 -6.24 0.68
N GLU A 164 11.34 -5.27 -0.22
CA GLU A 164 12.34 -4.20 -0.30
C GLU A 164 11.85 -2.96 0.45
N GLU A 165 12.77 -2.24 1.08
CA GLU A 165 12.47 -1.02 1.80
C GLU A 165 13.34 0.13 1.34
N ILE A 166 12.77 1.32 1.38
CA ILE A 166 13.46 2.56 1.01
C ILE A 166 13.16 3.63 2.05
N SER A 167 14.15 4.46 2.38
CA SER A 167 13.91 5.63 3.23
C SER A 167 13.09 6.69 2.49
N ILE A 168 12.35 7.53 3.22
CA ILE A 168 11.59 8.64 2.60
C ILE A 168 12.52 9.60 1.85
N LEU A 169 13.74 9.82 2.37
CA LEU A 169 14.72 10.65 1.68
C LEU A 169 15.21 10.02 0.37
N ASP A 170 15.50 8.70 0.36
CA ASP A 170 15.94 8.02 -0.86
C ASP A 170 14.79 7.84 -1.86
N LEU A 171 13.56 7.69 -1.37
CA LEU A 171 12.36 7.80 -2.19
C LEU A 171 12.31 9.16 -2.92
N ALA A 172 12.50 10.26 -2.16
CA ALA A 172 12.50 11.60 -2.74
C ALA A 172 13.62 11.80 -3.77
N LYS A 173 14.83 11.26 -3.52
CA LYS A 173 15.95 11.27 -4.48
C LYS A 173 15.63 10.47 -5.76
N THR A 174 14.97 9.32 -5.61
CA THR A 174 14.57 8.51 -6.77
C THR A 174 13.48 9.21 -7.57
N ILE A 175 12.50 9.80 -6.91
CA ILE A 175 11.47 10.62 -7.55
C ILE A 175 12.09 11.84 -8.24
N GLN A 176 13.06 12.51 -7.62
CA GLN A 176 13.78 13.64 -8.19
C GLN A 176 14.37 13.31 -9.57
N LYS A 177 15.02 12.15 -9.69
CA LYS A 177 15.56 11.67 -10.97
C LYS A 177 14.47 11.41 -12.01
N VAL A 178 13.35 10.80 -11.60
CA VAL A 178 12.25 10.44 -12.50
C VAL A 178 11.47 11.66 -12.97
N VAL A 179 11.20 12.60 -12.06
CA VAL A 179 10.52 13.88 -12.38
C VAL A 179 11.41 14.82 -13.16
N GLY A 180 12.74 14.74 -12.96
CA GLY A 180 13.74 15.61 -13.57
C GLY A 180 13.94 16.92 -12.79
N PHE A 181 13.59 16.98 -11.51
CA PHE A 181 13.80 18.16 -10.67
C PHE A 181 15.29 18.39 -10.40
N THR A 182 15.77 19.59 -10.69
CA THR A 182 17.20 19.96 -10.63
C THR A 182 17.59 20.73 -9.36
N GLY A 183 16.61 21.07 -8.50
CA GLY A 183 16.86 21.77 -7.25
C GLY A 183 17.40 20.86 -6.15
N GLU A 184 17.76 21.44 -5.02
CA GLU A 184 18.26 20.75 -3.83
C GLU A 184 17.11 20.12 -3.03
N LEU A 185 17.33 18.91 -2.46
CA LEU A 185 16.42 18.30 -1.48
C LEU A 185 16.84 18.70 -0.08
N VAL A 186 15.93 19.29 0.67
CA VAL A 186 16.12 19.65 2.09
C VAL A 186 15.11 18.93 2.96
N THR A 187 15.49 18.50 4.17
CA THR A 187 14.57 17.89 5.14
C THR A 187 14.04 18.92 6.12
N ASP A 188 12.79 18.75 6.55
CA ASP A 188 12.18 19.60 7.58
C ASP A 188 11.85 18.75 8.84
N PRO A 189 12.79 18.63 9.79
CA PRO A 189 12.59 17.82 10.99
C PRO A 189 11.55 18.41 11.97
N THR A 190 11.01 19.61 11.73
CA THR A 190 9.90 20.16 12.51
C THR A 190 8.58 19.45 12.21
N LYS A 191 8.48 18.78 11.07
CA LYS A 191 7.35 17.93 10.72
C LYS A 191 7.52 16.54 11.33
N PRO A 192 6.44 15.92 11.83
CA PRO A 192 6.54 14.62 12.47
C PRO A 192 6.95 13.52 11.47
N ASP A 193 7.85 12.65 11.90
CA ASP A 193 8.07 11.37 11.23
C ASP A 193 6.89 10.43 11.52
N GLY A 194 6.53 9.62 10.56
CA GLY A 194 5.60 8.53 10.77
C GLY A 194 6.27 7.34 11.51
N THR A 195 5.62 6.18 11.50
CA THR A 195 6.20 4.93 12.03
C THR A 195 7.61 4.71 11.45
N PRO A 196 8.63 4.39 12.28
CA PRO A 196 10.02 4.30 11.82
C PRO A 196 10.23 3.29 10.69
N ARG A 197 9.52 2.15 10.72
CA ARG A 197 9.59 1.10 9.69
C ARG A 197 8.21 0.52 9.43
N LYS A 198 7.90 0.30 8.16
CA LYS A 198 6.67 -0.39 7.73
C LYS A 198 6.97 -1.21 6.47
N THR A 199 7.62 -2.36 6.68
CA THR A 199 8.03 -3.31 5.64
C THR A 199 7.56 -4.69 6.05
N MET A 200 7.01 -5.44 5.12
CA MET A 200 6.48 -6.78 5.40
C MET A 200 7.50 -7.87 5.12
N ASP A 201 7.42 -8.94 5.90
CA ASP A 201 8.07 -10.20 5.59
C ASP A 201 7.22 -10.94 4.54
N VAL A 202 7.76 -11.13 3.36
CA VAL A 202 7.09 -11.76 2.22
C VAL A 202 7.64 -13.16 1.94
N THR A 203 8.40 -13.73 2.87
CA THR A 203 9.05 -15.05 2.72
C THR A 203 8.04 -16.14 2.39
N LYS A 204 6.84 -16.11 2.99
CA LYS A 204 5.76 -17.06 2.71
C LYS A 204 5.39 -17.03 1.21
N LEU A 205 5.05 -15.88 0.67
CA LEU A 205 4.66 -15.74 -0.74
C LEU A 205 5.81 -16.15 -1.67
N PHE A 206 7.04 -15.74 -1.37
CA PHE A 206 8.21 -16.08 -2.18
C PHE A 206 8.54 -17.57 -2.15
N SER A 207 8.34 -18.26 -1.01
CA SER A 207 8.51 -19.71 -0.90
C SER A 207 7.49 -20.48 -1.76
N MET A 208 6.34 -19.90 -2.06
CA MET A 208 5.36 -20.46 -2.99
C MET A 208 5.74 -20.28 -4.46
N GLY A 209 6.81 -19.55 -4.76
CA GLY A 209 7.37 -19.37 -6.11
C GLY A 209 6.98 -18.07 -6.82
N TRP A 210 6.24 -17.16 -6.18
CA TRP A 210 5.93 -15.85 -6.75
C TRP A 210 7.04 -14.83 -6.45
N LYS A 211 7.26 -13.90 -7.38
CA LYS A 211 8.13 -12.72 -7.21
C LYS A 211 7.57 -11.56 -8.03
N PRO A 212 7.82 -10.29 -7.64
CA PRO A 212 7.40 -9.13 -8.43
C PRO A 212 8.12 -9.13 -9.78
N ASN A 213 7.42 -8.65 -10.82
CA ASN A 213 7.93 -8.54 -12.19
C ASN A 213 8.62 -7.20 -12.45
N ASN A 214 8.34 -6.19 -11.63
CA ASN A 214 8.90 -4.85 -11.80
C ASN A 214 9.85 -4.51 -10.66
N THR A 215 10.97 -3.87 -11.00
CA THR A 215 11.78 -3.17 -10.01
C THR A 215 11.03 -1.91 -9.53
N PHE A 216 11.43 -1.39 -8.37
CA PHE A 216 10.85 -0.15 -7.85
C PHE A 216 10.95 1.01 -8.85
N GLU A 217 12.13 1.19 -9.49
CA GLU A 217 12.33 2.27 -10.46
C GLU A 217 11.48 2.12 -11.73
N GLU A 218 11.28 0.90 -12.22
CA GLU A 218 10.42 0.64 -13.38
C GLU A 218 8.96 0.97 -13.07
N GLY A 219 8.45 0.51 -11.93
CA GLY A 219 7.11 0.84 -11.47
C GLY A 219 6.91 2.35 -11.27
N LEU A 220 7.92 3.03 -10.69
CA LEU A 220 7.89 4.47 -10.48
C LEU A 220 7.83 5.24 -11.81
N LYS A 221 8.64 4.86 -12.81
CA LYS A 221 8.62 5.46 -14.16
C LYS A 221 7.27 5.26 -14.85
N LYS A 222 6.70 4.05 -14.78
CA LYS A 222 5.37 3.77 -15.33
C LYS A 222 4.29 4.64 -14.69
N THR A 223 4.32 4.76 -13.36
CA THR A 223 3.40 5.62 -12.59
C THR A 223 3.52 7.09 -13.01
N TRP A 224 4.76 7.58 -13.15
CA TRP A 224 5.05 8.96 -13.56
C TRP A 224 4.59 9.25 -14.99
N ASN A 225 4.90 8.39 -15.95
CA ASN A 225 4.49 8.54 -17.33
C ASN A 225 2.96 8.61 -17.45
N TRP A 226 2.27 7.71 -16.74
CA TRP A 226 0.80 7.75 -16.69
C TRP A 226 0.27 9.08 -16.12
N TYR A 227 0.89 9.60 -15.05
CA TYR A 227 0.51 10.89 -14.49
C TYR A 227 0.66 12.01 -15.54
N LEU A 228 1.78 12.07 -16.24
CA LEU A 228 2.02 13.11 -17.26
C LEU A 228 0.98 13.07 -18.39
N GLU A 229 0.59 11.89 -18.84
CA GLU A 229 -0.44 11.69 -19.87
C GLU A 229 -1.84 12.06 -19.38
N ASN A 230 -2.09 12.05 -18.07
CA ASN A 230 -3.41 12.23 -17.48
C ASN A 230 -3.52 13.44 -16.55
N LYS A 231 -2.50 14.29 -16.46
CA LYS A 231 -2.40 15.39 -15.48
C LYS A 231 -3.56 16.38 -15.52
N GLU A 232 -4.15 16.61 -16.69
CA GLU A 232 -5.30 17.52 -16.86
C GLU A 232 -6.51 17.09 -15.98
N LYS A 233 -6.67 15.80 -15.69
CA LYS A 233 -7.70 15.29 -14.78
C LYS A 233 -7.54 15.81 -13.34
N PHE A 234 -6.32 16.15 -12.94
CA PHE A 234 -5.97 16.64 -11.60
C PHE A 234 -5.88 18.16 -11.53
N GLU A 235 -5.72 18.84 -12.66
CA GLU A 235 -5.66 20.31 -12.73
C GLU A 235 -7.06 20.94 -12.77
N SER A 236 -8.04 20.27 -13.37
CA SER A 236 -9.42 20.76 -13.48
C SER A 236 -10.15 20.85 -12.13
N LYS A 237 -9.76 20.04 -11.13
CA LYS A 237 -10.37 20.07 -9.78
C LYS A 237 -9.98 21.29 -8.94
N LYS A 238 -8.96 22.08 -9.32
CA LYS A 238 -8.59 23.34 -8.66
C LYS A 238 -9.49 24.52 -9.01
N LYS A 239 -10.41 24.39 -9.98
CA LYS A 239 -11.25 25.49 -10.51
C LYS A 239 -12.73 25.38 -10.11
N SER A 240 -13.10 24.42 -9.31
CA SER A 240 -14.43 24.24 -8.72
C SER A 240 -14.35 24.31 -7.19
#